data_5d23d2a0d0739baae6e043cd69950e31
#
_entry.id   5d23d2a0d0739baae6e043cd69950e31
#
_cell.length_a   1.000
_cell.length_b   1.000
_cell.length_c   1.000
_cell.angle_alpha   90.00
_cell.angle_beta   90.00
_cell.angle_gamma   90.00
#
_symmetry.space_group_name_H-M   'P 1'
#
loop_
_entity.id
_entity.type
_entity.pdbx_description
1 polymer ?
#
loop_
_entity_poly.entity_id
_entity_poly.type
_entity_poly.pdbx_seq_one_letter_code
_entity_poly.pdbx_strand_id
1 'polypeptide(L)'
;MDEINRDIREKLPNVHRIFLDFSKLTDVQEQSIPVILSGKNALIISPTASGKTEAVISPICERMIEEFNGEFNSKKLLLVYIIPTKALVSDIYKRLKDKLSKLNITSASKTGDLNNFKINQPQNVLFTTPESCDSLLSRNPQIFKEIKFIVMDELHFLDNNYRGDQLRILVQRIARNANNPNELNYYAMSATIKKPHEMCKRYFKNYEIIISKGDRKIIFATIDAGKSFKKLEKIKNIFIEKKINRAVFFCNSRKKTTQITKQLKEIFRRDDGIFEHHSSINAEVRKNIEKRMAKTDKELSLCVATSSLEIGIDIGDIQVVVLIEPPLTISSLLQRIGRGNRTTDKTTCFGVFEIPGDKKVFTEMIDDARNGRIENIKYKSDISVAVQQILSLTFEK
;
A
#
# COMPACT_ATOMS: atom_id res chain seq x y z
N MET A 1 17.23 -18.63 -16.63
CA MET A 1 17.09 -17.96 -15.32
C MET A 1 18.30 -17.08 -15.19
N ASP A 2 18.10 -15.76 -15.09
CA ASP A 2 19.24 -14.83 -15.05
C ASP A 2 20.11 -15.13 -13.82
N GLU A 3 21.42 -14.98 -13.94
CA GLU A 3 22.41 -15.30 -12.90
C GLU A 3 22.10 -14.58 -11.57
N ILE A 4 21.68 -13.32 -11.63
CA ILE A 4 21.25 -12.52 -10.49
C ILE A 4 20.07 -13.15 -9.74
N ASN A 5 19.07 -13.67 -10.44
CA ASN A 5 17.91 -14.33 -9.83
C ASN A 5 18.30 -15.61 -9.09
N ARG A 6 19.28 -16.33 -9.60
CA ARG A 6 19.82 -17.54 -8.97
C ARG A 6 20.59 -17.19 -7.70
N ASP A 7 21.50 -16.21 -7.77
CA ASP A 7 22.29 -15.73 -6.63
C ASP A 7 21.42 -15.24 -5.46
N ILE A 8 20.35 -14.44 -5.75
CA ILE A 8 19.44 -13.97 -4.70
C ILE A 8 18.66 -15.12 -4.07
N ARG A 9 18.24 -16.12 -4.83
CA ARG A 9 17.53 -17.28 -4.27
C ARG A 9 18.42 -18.16 -3.42
N GLU A 10 19.68 -18.30 -3.79
CA GLU A 10 20.69 -19.01 -3.00
C GLU A 10 20.95 -18.32 -1.65
N LYS A 11 20.78 -16.98 -1.58
CA LYS A 11 20.87 -16.19 -0.34
C LYS A 11 19.59 -16.21 0.49
N LEU A 12 18.52 -16.84 0.03
CA LEU A 12 17.22 -16.95 0.71
C LEU A 12 16.77 -18.41 0.82
N PRO A 13 17.61 -19.33 1.36
CA PRO A 13 17.35 -20.77 1.32
C PRO A 13 16.05 -21.18 1.99
N ASN A 14 15.65 -20.48 3.06
CA ASN A 14 14.48 -20.85 3.86
C ASN A 14 13.18 -20.25 3.30
N VAL A 15 13.21 -19.07 2.69
CA VAL A 15 12.02 -18.29 2.39
C VAL A 15 11.65 -18.17 0.92
N HIS A 16 12.60 -18.41 0.00
CA HIS A 16 12.35 -18.14 -1.43
C HIS A 16 11.16 -18.91 -1.99
N ARG A 17 10.99 -20.20 -1.65
CA ARG A 17 9.85 -21.01 -2.11
C ARG A 17 8.50 -20.55 -1.59
N ILE A 18 8.48 -19.81 -0.48
CA ILE A 18 7.26 -19.35 0.18
C ILE A 18 6.86 -17.96 -0.33
N PHE A 19 7.84 -17.08 -0.52
CA PHE A 19 7.60 -15.67 -0.88
C PHE A 19 7.87 -15.35 -2.34
N LEU A 20 8.82 -16.04 -2.99
CA LEU A 20 9.39 -15.70 -4.29
C LEU A 20 9.29 -16.87 -5.28
N ASP A 21 8.20 -17.64 -5.20
CA ASP A 21 7.93 -18.78 -6.11
C ASP A 21 7.44 -18.31 -7.49
N PHE A 22 8.21 -17.38 -8.10
CA PHE A 22 7.99 -16.86 -9.44
C PHE A 22 9.18 -17.20 -10.33
N SER A 23 8.94 -17.30 -11.62
CA SER A 23 10.00 -17.59 -12.61
C SER A 23 11.09 -16.51 -12.64
N LYS A 24 10.71 -15.25 -12.37
CA LYS A 24 11.59 -14.08 -12.37
C LYS A 24 11.29 -13.16 -11.20
N LEU A 25 12.32 -12.64 -10.53
CA LEU A 25 12.19 -11.57 -9.55
C LEU A 25 11.85 -10.25 -10.26
N THR A 26 11.16 -9.38 -9.55
CA THR A 26 10.91 -8.03 -10.02
C THR A 26 12.13 -7.13 -9.74
N ASP A 27 12.29 -6.06 -10.51
CA ASP A 27 13.40 -5.10 -10.34
C ASP A 27 13.54 -4.61 -8.89
N VAL A 28 12.42 -4.33 -8.20
CA VAL A 28 12.45 -3.93 -6.80
C VAL A 28 12.94 -5.06 -5.88
N GLN A 29 12.65 -6.31 -6.18
CA GLN A 29 13.13 -7.46 -5.39
C GLN A 29 14.62 -7.67 -5.60
N GLU A 30 15.10 -7.60 -6.84
CA GLU A 30 16.51 -7.73 -7.17
C GLU A 30 17.38 -6.69 -6.46
N GLN A 31 16.90 -5.43 -6.38
CA GLN A 31 17.65 -4.35 -5.74
C GLN A 31 17.51 -4.35 -4.21
N SER A 32 16.35 -4.68 -3.66
CA SER A 32 16.08 -4.51 -2.21
C SER A 32 16.58 -5.67 -1.38
N ILE A 33 16.45 -6.91 -1.85
CA ILE A 33 16.78 -8.10 -1.08
C ILE A 33 18.23 -8.09 -0.60
N PRO A 34 19.25 -7.85 -1.44
CA PRO A 34 20.64 -7.82 -0.98
C PRO A 34 20.93 -6.74 0.07
N VAL A 35 20.31 -5.57 -0.07
CA VAL A 35 20.46 -4.46 0.89
C VAL A 35 19.90 -4.82 2.25
N ILE A 36 18.72 -5.45 2.30
CA ILE A 36 18.08 -5.86 3.55
C ILE A 36 18.84 -7.01 4.20
N LEU A 37 19.32 -7.99 3.44
CA LEU A 37 20.15 -9.08 3.94
C LEU A 37 21.46 -8.57 4.54
N SER A 38 22.06 -7.52 3.99
CA SER A 38 23.27 -6.90 4.56
C SER A 38 23.04 -6.10 5.86
N GLY A 39 21.80 -6.02 6.34
CA GLY A 39 21.47 -5.31 7.60
C GLY A 39 21.40 -3.79 7.46
N LYS A 40 21.39 -3.25 6.25
CA LYS A 40 21.28 -1.80 6.04
C LYS A 40 19.82 -1.34 6.10
N ASN A 41 19.59 -0.15 6.67
CA ASN A 41 18.30 0.52 6.57
C ASN A 41 18.00 0.91 5.13
N ALA A 42 16.74 0.87 4.72
CA ALA A 42 16.38 1.19 3.35
C ALA A 42 15.04 1.94 3.20
N LEU A 43 15.01 2.86 2.24
CA LEU A 43 13.79 3.40 1.66
C LEU A 43 13.61 2.82 0.27
N ILE A 44 12.54 2.07 0.08
CA ILE A 44 12.18 1.41 -1.18
C ILE A 44 11.06 2.19 -1.85
N ILE A 45 11.38 2.76 -3.00
CA ILE A 45 10.45 3.55 -3.82
C ILE A 45 10.14 2.76 -5.09
N SER A 46 8.88 2.38 -5.24
CA SER A 46 8.45 1.62 -6.40
C SER A 46 6.93 1.76 -6.59
N PRO A 47 6.41 1.68 -7.82
CA PRO A 47 4.98 1.72 -8.08
C PRO A 47 4.18 0.69 -7.28
N THR A 48 2.87 0.89 -7.20
CA THR A 48 1.97 -0.11 -6.59
C THR A 48 2.03 -1.43 -7.36
N ALA A 49 1.84 -2.55 -6.64
CA ALA A 49 1.88 -3.91 -7.19
C ALA A 49 3.19 -4.30 -7.91
N SER A 50 4.32 -3.72 -7.51
CA SER A 50 5.68 -4.06 -8.01
C SER A 50 6.34 -5.22 -7.25
N GLY A 51 5.71 -5.74 -6.17
CA GLY A 51 6.31 -6.78 -5.32
C GLY A 51 7.10 -6.24 -4.12
N LYS A 52 6.90 -4.96 -3.72
CA LYS A 52 7.56 -4.33 -2.56
C LYS A 52 7.42 -5.10 -1.26
N THR A 53 6.22 -5.61 -0.98
CA THR A 53 5.96 -6.33 0.27
C THR A 53 6.84 -7.56 0.39
N GLU A 54 6.90 -8.37 -0.67
CA GLU A 54 7.74 -9.56 -0.73
C GLU A 54 9.23 -9.20 -0.74
N ALA A 55 9.60 -8.10 -1.42
CA ALA A 55 10.98 -7.58 -1.45
C ALA A 55 11.53 -7.21 -0.07
N VAL A 56 10.64 -6.81 0.86
CA VAL A 56 11.01 -6.42 2.22
C VAL A 56 10.84 -7.57 3.21
N ILE A 57 9.69 -8.26 3.17
CA ILE A 57 9.38 -9.24 4.20
C ILE A 57 10.19 -10.54 4.05
N SER A 58 10.50 -10.97 2.82
CA SER A 58 11.26 -12.21 2.62
C SER A 58 12.68 -12.15 3.21
N PRO A 59 13.53 -11.14 2.93
CA PRO A 59 14.84 -11.08 3.53
C PRO A 59 14.82 -10.80 5.05
N ILE A 60 13.79 -10.11 5.57
CA ILE A 60 13.62 -9.97 7.02
C ILE A 60 13.34 -11.33 7.65
N CYS A 61 12.45 -12.14 7.06
CA CYS A 61 12.16 -13.49 7.56
C CYS A 61 13.41 -14.39 7.49
N GLU A 62 14.21 -14.31 6.41
CA GLU A 62 15.46 -15.06 6.31
C GLU A 62 16.42 -14.70 7.45
N ARG A 63 16.67 -13.42 7.67
CA ARG A 63 17.51 -12.93 8.78
C ARG A 63 16.98 -13.35 10.15
N MET A 64 15.65 -13.33 10.34
CA MET A 64 15.05 -13.83 11.59
C MET A 64 15.35 -15.33 11.76
N ILE A 65 15.23 -16.13 10.71
CA ILE A 65 15.50 -17.59 10.77
C ILE A 65 16.98 -17.84 11.09
N GLU A 66 17.89 -17.13 10.43
CA GLU A 66 19.33 -17.24 10.67
C GLU A 66 19.70 -16.84 12.10
N GLU A 67 19.20 -15.70 12.60
CA GLU A 67 19.52 -15.17 13.93
C GLU A 67 19.00 -16.07 15.07
N PHE A 68 17.86 -16.73 14.88
CA PHE A 68 17.23 -17.58 15.88
C PHE A 68 17.34 -19.07 15.57
N ASN A 69 18.16 -19.50 14.58
CA ASN A 69 18.30 -20.89 14.13
C ASN A 69 16.95 -21.60 13.86
N GLY A 70 15.95 -20.86 13.38
CA GLY A 70 14.61 -21.36 13.15
C GLY A 70 13.78 -21.63 14.43
N GLU A 71 14.35 -21.44 15.61
CA GLU A 71 13.68 -21.59 16.90
C GLU A 71 13.10 -20.25 17.38
N PHE A 72 11.88 -19.96 16.97
CA PHE A 72 11.20 -18.73 17.40
C PHE A 72 10.60 -18.90 18.80
N ASN A 73 11.11 -18.13 19.75
CA ASN A 73 10.40 -17.95 21.01
C ASN A 73 9.10 -17.18 20.73
N SER A 74 7.97 -17.86 20.82
CA SER A 74 6.64 -17.29 20.56
C SER A 74 6.21 -16.15 21.50
N LYS A 75 7.10 -15.71 22.39
CA LYS A 75 6.82 -14.66 23.39
C LYS A 75 7.62 -13.37 23.14
N LYS A 76 8.20 -13.18 21.97
CA LYS A 76 9.02 -12.01 21.62
C LYS A 76 8.50 -11.33 20.36
N LEU A 77 8.22 -10.03 20.46
CA LEU A 77 7.93 -9.19 19.31
C LEU A 77 9.25 -8.78 18.65
N LEU A 78 9.48 -9.21 17.42
CA LEU A 78 10.71 -8.99 16.66
C LEU A 78 10.52 -7.96 15.53
N LEU A 79 9.33 -7.93 14.92
CA LEU A 79 9.00 -7.06 13.80
C LEU A 79 7.69 -6.32 14.05
N VAL A 80 7.73 -5.00 13.94
CA VAL A 80 6.52 -4.16 13.82
C VAL A 80 6.39 -3.68 12.38
N TYR A 81 5.26 -4.01 11.75
CA TYR A 81 4.90 -3.61 10.41
C TYR A 81 3.79 -2.56 10.46
N ILE A 82 4.14 -1.30 10.25
CA ILE A 82 3.27 -0.14 10.40
C ILE A 82 2.66 0.24 9.06
N ILE A 83 1.34 0.32 9.02
CA ILE A 83 0.54 0.47 7.81
C ILE A 83 -0.46 1.63 8.01
N PRO A 84 -0.68 2.50 7.00
CA PRO A 84 -1.45 3.72 7.19
C PRO A 84 -2.95 3.52 7.49
N THR A 85 -3.55 2.39 7.10
CA THR A 85 -5.00 2.19 7.27
C THR A 85 -5.35 0.79 7.77
N LYS A 86 -6.45 0.70 8.53
CA LYS A 86 -6.99 -0.54 9.06
C LYS A 86 -7.30 -1.58 7.97
N ALA A 87 -7.85 -1.12 6.84
CA ALA A 87 -8.18 -1.98 5.71
C ALA A 87 -6.94 -2.64 5.12
N LEU A 88 -5.87 -1.87 4.91
CA LEU A 88 -4.61 -2.36 4.39
C LEU A 88 -3.90 -3.28 5.40
N VAL A 89 -3.99 -3.00 6.73
CA VAL A 89 -3.51 -3.92 7.76
C VAL A 89 -4.19 -5.29 7.62
N SER A 90 -5.52 -5.30 7.49
CA SER A 90 -6.29 -6.56 7.33
C SER A 90 -5.89 -7.32 6.06
N ASP A 91 -5.68 -6.62 4.95
CA ASP A 91 -5.31 -7.21 3.67
C ASP A 91 -3.90 -7.84 3.71
N ILE A 92 -2.89 -7.06 4.12
CA ILE A 92 -1.50 -7.52 4.20
C ILE A 92 -1.37 -8.66 5.21
N TYR A 93 -2.00 -8.55 6.38
CA TYR A 93 -1.99 -9.61 7.38
C TYR A 93 -2.56 -10.92 6.84
N LYS A 94 -3.72 -10.90 6.17
CA LYS A 94 -4.32 -12.10 5.58
C LYS A 94 -3.40 -12.74 4.53
N ARG A 95 -2.78 -11.92 3.69
CA ARG A 95 -1.89 -12.37 2.62
C ARG A 95 -0.60 -13.00 3.15
N LEU A 96 -0.06 -12.48 4.27
CA LEU A 96 1.22 -12.92 4.82
C LEU A 96 1.10 -13.96 5.94
N LYS A 97 -0.03 -14.03 6.65
CA LYS A 97 -0.22 -14.89 7.82
C LYS A 97 0.15 -16.35 7.56
N ASP A 98 -0.37 -16.94 6.48
CA ASP A 98 -0.13 -18.35 6.17
C ASP A 98 1.31 -18.60 5.69
N LYS A 99 1.91 -17.62 4.99
CA LYS A 99 3.31 -17.66 4.58
C LYS A 99 4.25 -17.63 5.79
N LEU A 100 4.00 -16.74 6.74
CA LEU A 100 4.75 -16.65 8.00
C LEU A 100 4.59 -17.92 8.86
N SER A 101 3.38 -18.45 8.95
CA SER A 101 3.10 -19.69 9.69
C SER A 101 3.87 -20.89 9.15
N LYS A 102 4.07 -21.00 7.83
CA LYS A 102 4.90 -22.05 7.20
C LYS A 102 6.39 -21.95 7.60
N LEU A 103 6.82 -20.81 8.09
CA LEU A 103 8.17 -20.57 8.61
C LEU A 103 8.24 -20.65 10.14
N ASN A 104 7.19 -21.10 10.81
CA ASN A 104 7.03 -21.08 12.26
C ASN A 104 7.10 -19.67 12.89
N ILE A 105 6.95 -18.61 12.08
CA ILE A 105 6.90 -17.22 12.53
C ILE A 105 5.46 -16.88 12.93
N THR A 106 5.24 -16.57 14.19
CA THR A 106 3.91 -16.20 14.69
C THR A 106 3.60 -14.74 14.32
N SER A 107 2.36 -14.46 13.93
CA SER A 107 1.96 -13.11 13.53
C SER A 107 0.59 -12.72 14.05
N ALA A 108 0.40 -11.43 14.28
CA ALA A 108 -0.87 -10.86 14.70
C ALA A 108 -1.14 -9.51 14.03
N SER A 109 -2.41 -9.11 14.04
CA SER A 109 -2.81 -7.76 13.65
C SER A 109 -3.48 -7.04 14.82
N LYS A 110 -3.19 -5.73 14.96
CA LYS A 110 -3.83 -4.86 15.94
C LYS A 110 -4.21 -3.53 15.31
N THR A 111 -5.49 -3.25 15.32
CA THR A 111 -6.09 -1.97 14.92
C THR A 111 -7.22 -1.61 15.88
N GLY A 112 -7.86 -0.46 15.71
CA GLY A 112 -9.04 -0.12 16.52
C GLY A 112 -10.21 -1.12 16.38
N ASP A 113 -10.29 -1.85 15.25
CA ASP A 113 -11.40 -2.77 14.95
C ASP A 113 -11.00 -4.25 15.07
N LEU A 114 -9.72 -4.56 15.02
CA LEU A 114 -9.17 -5.91 15.06
C LEU A 114 -8.07 -5.99 16.11
N ASN A 115 -8.16 -6.97 17.01
CA ASN A 115 -7.12 -7.20 18.00
C ASN A 115 -6.98 -8.70 18.28
N ASN A 116 -6.04 -9.33 17.60
CA ASN A 116 -5.63 -10.71 17.89
C ASN A 116 -4.20 -10.80 18.45
N PHE A 117 -3.59 -9.66 18.77
CA PHE A 117 -2.29 -9.59 19.42
C PHE A 117 -2.43 -9.90 20.93
N LYS A 118 -1.62 -10.84 21.41
CA LYS A 118 -1.63 -11.29 22.81
C LYS A 118 -0.49 -10.62 23.60
N ILE A 119 -0.83 -9.75 24.54
CA ILE A 119 0.14 -9.01 25.35
C ILE A 119 1.03 -9.95 26.18
N ASN A 120 0.46 -10.98 26.78
CA ASN A 120 1.20 -11.95 27.63
C ASN A 120 1.98 -13.00 26.83
N GLN A 121 1.71 -13.12 25.54
CA GLN A 121 2.39 -14.01 24.60
C GLN A 121 2.55 -13.31 23.26
N PRO A 122 3.39 -12.27 23.17
CA PRO A 122 3.57 -11.50 21.96
C PRO A 122 3.93 -12.39 20.78
N GLN A 123 3.28 -12.15 19.64
CA GLN A 123 3.65 -12.76 18.37
C GLN A 123 4.91 -12.10 17.82
N ASN A 124 5.68 -12.82 17.02
CA ASN A 124 6.95 -12.34 16.46
C ASN A 124 6.75 -11.15 15.51
N VAL A 125 5.63 -11.10 14.79
CA VAL A 125 5.30 -10.04 13.83
C VAL A 125 3.97 -9.40 14.18
N LEU A 126 3.98 -8.07 14.34
CA LEU A 126 2.79 -7.27 14.56
C LEU A 126 2.48 -6.38 13.34
N PHE A 127 1.34 -6.58 12.69
CA PHE A 127 0.78 -5.69 11.68
C PHE A 127 -0.16 -4.68 12.35
N THR A 128 0.09 -3.37 12.19
CA THR A 128 -0.65 -2.36 12.95
C THR A 128 -0.70 -1.01 12.25
N THR A 129 -1.58 -0.11 12.73
CA THR A 129 -1.56 1.31 12.34
C THR A 129 -0.71 2.13 13.32
N PRO A 130 -0.23 3.34 12.94
CA PRO A 130 0.53 4.21 13.84
C PRO A 130 -0.16 4.43 15.18
N GLU A 131 -1.47 4.73 15.16
CA GLU A 131 -2.25 5.03 16.36
C GLU A 131 -2.39 3.80 17.29
N SER A 132 -2.59 2.62 16.70
CA SER A 132 -2.70 1.38 17.48
C SER A 132 -1.37 0.91 18.04
N CYS A 133 -0.28 1.16 17.32
CA CYS A 133 1.08 0.90 17.79
C CYS A 133 1.45 1.84 18.94
N ASP A 134 1.15 3.13 18.80
CA ASP A 134 1.37 4.14 19.83
C ASP A 134 0.63 3.81 21.13
N SER A 135 -0.66 3.46 21.01
CA SER A 135 -1.46 2.99 22.16
C SER A 135 -0.90 1.73 22.82
N LEU A 136 -0.34 0.80 22.05
CA LEU A 136 0.28 -0.41 22.58
C LEU A 136 1.58 -0.09 23.32
N LEU A 137 2.43 0.73 22.71
CA LEU A 137 3.72 1.13 23.28
C LEU A 137 3.52 1.88 24.60
N SER A 138 2.59 2.82 24.65
CA SER A 138 2.32 3.62 25.87
C SER A 138 1.84 2.78 27.04
N ARG A 139 1.11 1.68 26.79
CA ARG A 139 0.58 0.82 27.85
C ARG A 139 1.47 -0.37 28.19
N ASN A 140 2.30 -0.81 27.25
CA ASN A 140 3.09 -2.04 27.38
C ASN A 140 4.47 -1.89 26.71
N PRO A 141 5.31 -0.91 27.14
CA PRO A 141 6.60 -0.63 26.50
C PRO A 141 7.54 -1.83 26.54
N GLN A 142 7.43 -2.70 27.55
CA GLN A 142 8.26 -3.90 27.72
C GLN A 142 8.14 -4.90 26.56
N ILE A 143 7.03 -4.88 25.78
CA ILE A 143 6.83 -5.77 24.64
C ILE A 143 7.83 -5.46 23.52
N PHE A 144 8.30 -4.19 23.43
CA PHE A 144 9.18 -3.71 22.38
C PHE A 144 10.67 -3.93 22.68
N LYS A 145 11.03 -4.51 23.83
CA LYS A 145 12.43 -4.72 24.22
C LYS A 145 13.25 -5.55 23.23
N GLU A 146 12.64 -6.57 22.65
CA GLU A 146 13.31 -7.53 21.75
C GLU A 146 13.15 -7.19 20.28
N ILE A 147 12.61 -6.01 19.97
CA ILE A 147 12.36 -5.61 18.58
C ILE A 147 13.67 -5.47 17.79
N LYS A 148 13.67 -5.99 16.56
CA LYS A 148 14.81 -5.95 15.63
C LYS A 148 14.49 -5.19 14.35
N PHE A 149 13.20 -5.17 13.95
CA PHE A 149 12.80 -4.63 12.66
C PHE A 149 11.58 -3.71 12.79
N ILE A 150 11.63 -2.57 12.13
CA ILE A 150 10.48 -1.68 11.92
C ILE A 150 10.29 -1.50 10.43
N VAL A 151 9.12 -1.88 9.94
CA VAL A 151 8.68 -1.65 8.56
C VAL A 151 7.59 -0.59 8.55
N MET A 152 7.74 0.42 7.72
CA MET A 152 6.78 1.51 7.50
C MET A 152 6.28 1.43 6.06
N ASP A 153 5.06 0.95 5.87
CA ASP A 153 4.49 0.79 4.54
C ASP A 153 3.73 2.03 4.09
N GLU A 154 3.72 2.26 2.78
CA GLU A 154 3.04 3.37 2.12
C GLU A 154 3.30 4.72 2.84
N LEU A 155 4.56 4.97 3.18
CA LEU A 155 4.98 6.12 4.02
C LEU A 155 4.54 7.47 3.45
N HIS A 156 4.37 7.60 2.13
CA HIS A 156 3.89 8.81 1.48
C HIS A 156 2.48 9.25 1.91
N PHE A 157 1.63 8.33 2.43
CA PHE A 157 0.33 8.70 3.01
C PHE A 157 0.43 9.32 4.40
N LEU A 158 1.55 9.14 5.05
CA LEU A 158 1.76 9.58 6.42
C LEU A 158 2.67 10.80 6.50
N ASP A 159 3.73 10.85 5.71
CA ASP A 159 4.86 11.74 5.93
C ASP A 159 4.53 13.24 5.98
N ASN A 160 3.62 13.72 5.15
CA ASN A 160 3.29 15.15 5.05
C ASN A 160 1.95 15.50 5.70
N ASN A 161 1.68 14.94 6.87
CA ASN A 161 0.52 15.29 7.70
C ASN A 161 0.80 14.95 9.19
N TYR A 162 -0.15 15.27 10.07
CA TYR A 162 -0.04 15.05 11.52
C TYR A 162 0.28 13.60 11.92
N ARG A 163 -0.17 12.61 11.13
CA ARG A 163 0.14 11.19 11.37
C ARG A 163 1.61 10.87 11.11
N GLY A 164 2.24 11.59 10.18
CA GLY A 164 3.68 11.49 9.96
C GLY A 164 4.47 12.06 11.13
N ASP A 165 4.02 13.16 11.74
CA ASP A 165 4.63 13.69 12.97
C ASP A 165 4.53 12.66 14.10
N GLN A 166 3.35 12.06 14.29
CA GLN A 166 3.15 10.98 15.27
C GLN A 166 4.07 9.79 14.97
N LEU A 167 4.14 9.33 13.72
CA LEU A 167 4.96 8.17 13.33
C LEU A 167 6.45 8.42 13.59
N ARG A 168 6.96 9.63 13.29
CA ARG A 168 8.37 9.97 13.57
C ARG A 168 8.70 9.83 15.05
N ILE A 169 7.85 10.36 15.93
CA ILE A 169 8.05 10.25 17.38
C ILE A 169 7.87 8.80 17.82
N LEU A 170 6.86 8.10 17.35
CA LEU A 170 6.61 6.69 17.67
C LEU A 170 7.82 5.81 17.37
N VAL A 171 8.42 5.95 16.18
CA VAL A 171 9.61 5.18 15.77
C VAL A 171 10.78 5.43 16.73
N GLN A 172 11.01 6.68 17.14
CA GLN A 172 12.06 7.01 18.14
C GLN A 172 11.75 6.43 19.52
N ARG A 173 10.48 6.43 19.93
CA ARG A 173 10.05 5.83 21.21
C ARG A 173 10.22 4.31 21.19
N ILE A 174 9.90 3.64 20.09
CA ILE A 174 10.16 2.19 19.93
C ILE A 174 11.66 1.92 20.07
N ALA A 175 12.51 2.68 19.37
CA ALA A 175 13.96 2.52 19.45
C ALA A 175 14.50 2.73 20.88
N ARG A 176 13.95 3.71 21.61
CA ARG A 176 14.33 3.95 23.02
C ARG A 176 13.99 2.78 23.95
N ASN A 177 12.92 2.04 23.65
CA ASN A 177 12.47 0.89 24.44
C ASN A 177 13.16 -0.42 24.04
N ALA A 178 13.86 -0.47 22.91
CA ALA A 178 14.60 -1.65 22.46
C ALA A 178 15.86 -1.88 23.32
N ASN A 179 16.16 -3.15 23.62
CA ASN A 179 17.38 -3.52 24.36
C ASN A 179 18.64 -3.13 23.57
N ASN A 180 18.62 -3.30 22.24
CA ASN A 180 19.74 -3.00 21.35
C ASN A 180 19.31 -2.00 20.26
N PRO A 181 19.15 -0.70 20.57
CA PRO A 181 18.66 0.27 19.60
C PRO A 181 19.58 0.46 18.39
N ASN A 182 20.86 0.15 18.49
CA ASN A 182 21.84 0.23 17.39
C ASN A 182 21.73 -0.93 16.39
N GLU A 183 21.11 -2.04 16.78
CA GLU A 183 20.87 -3.20 15.91
C GLU A 183 19.48 -3.15 15.24
N LEU A 184 18.67 -2.13 15.59
CA LEU A 184 17.35 -1.97 15.04
C LEU A 184 17.41 -1.53 13.58
N ASN A 185 16.78 -2.29 12.71
CA ASN A 185 16.69 -1.98 11.28
C ASN A 185 15.37 -1.35 10.90
N TYR A 186 15.46 -0.37 10.01
CA TYR A 186 14.32 0.42 9.54
C TYR A 186 14.14 0.24 8.04
N TYR A 187 12.95 -0.15 7.63
CA TYR A 187 12.58 -0.29 6.24
C TYR A 187 11.34 0.54 5.96
N ALA A 188 11.44 1.43 5.02
CA ALA A 188 10.31 2.23 4.56
C ALA A 188 9.97 1.90 3.12
N MET A 189 8.68 1.75 2.84
CA MET A 189 8.18 1.54 1.50
C MET A 189 7.26 2.68 1.09
N SER A 190 7.38 3.08 -0.15
CA SER A 190 6.58 4.17 -0.68
C SER A 190 6.35 4.01 -2.17
N ALA A 191 5.29 4.66 -2.67
CA ALA A 191 5.18 4.96 -4.08
C ALA A 191 6.18 6.07 -4.47
N THR A 192 5.94 6.81 -5.49
CA THR A 192 6.85 7.86 -5.96
C THR A 192 7.01 9.00 -4.94
N ILE A 193 8.24 9.45 -4.71
CA ILE A 193 8.59 10.53 -3.76
C ILE A 193 9.52 11.52 -4.47
N LYS A 194 9.27 12.82 -4.29
CA LYS A 194 10.09 13.87 -4.89
C LYS A 194 11.46 14.05 -4.19
N LYS A 195 11.49 13.92 -2.86
CA LYS A 195 12.68 14.20 -2.05
C LYS A 195 12.96 13.05 -1.07
N PRO A 196 13.44 11.90 -1.58
CA PRO A 196 13.60 10.71 -0.76
C PRO A 196 14.59 10.88 0.39
N HIS A 197 15.70 11.58 0.19
CA HIS A 197 16.68 11.86 1.24
C HIS A 197 16.11 12.71 2.39
N GLU A 198 15.30 13.72 2.07
CA GLU A 198 14.65 14.54 3.11
C GLU A 198 13.64 13.70 3.93
N MET A 199 12.94 12.78 3.28
CA MET A 199 12.04 11.85 3.95
C MET A 199 12.82 10.92 4.88
N CYS A 200 13.85 10.21 4.39
CA CYS A 200 14.64 9.28 5.21
C CYS A 200 15.17 9.94 6.49
N LYS A 201 15.80 11.12 6.37
CA LYS A 201 16.39 11.85 7.49
C LYS A 201 15.41 12.15 8.63
N ARG A 202 14.10 12.16 8.35
CA ARG A 202 13.06 12.37 9.37
C ARG A 202 12.75 11.13 10.19
N TYR A 203 13.06 9.92 9.68
CA TYR A 203 12.68 8.66 10.31
C TYR A 203 13.88 7.86 10.81
N PHE A 204 14.98 7.79 10.06
CA PHE A 204 16.15 6.98 10.41
C PHE A 204 17.43 7.49 9.75
N LYS A 205 18.56 7.03 10.29
CA LYS A 205 19.91 7.36 9.80
C LYS A 205 20.52 6.16 9.06
N ASN A 206 21.64 6.39 8.37
CA ASN A 206 22.42 5.34 7.71
C ASN A 206 21.55 4.45 6.82
N TYR A 207 21.09 4.96 5.69
CA TYR A 207 20.13 4.33 4.81
C TYR A 207 20.60 4.25 3.37
N GLU A 208 20.10 3.23 2.67
CA GLU A 208 20.12 3.14 1.22
C GLU A 208 18.76 3.58 0.64
N ILE A 209 18.79 4.18 -0.55
CA ILE A 209 17.57 4.52 -1.29
C ILE A 209 17.52 3.67 -2.55
N ILE A 210 16.47 2.88 -2.66
CA ILE A 210 16.23 1.98 -3.78
C ILE A 210 15.07 2.56 -4.58
N ILE A 211 15.30 2.85 -5.87
CA ILE A 211 14.28 3.41 -6.76
C ILE A 211 14.08 2.46 -7.93
N SER A 212 12.97 1.75 -7.91
CA SER A 212 12.52 0.91 -9.01
C SER A 212 11.43 1.63 -9.79
N LYS A 213 11.64 1.84 -11.08
CA LYS A 213 10.67 2.56 -11.93
C LYS A 213 9.46 1.69 -12.29
N GLY A 214 9.61 0.36 -12.18
CA GLY A 214 8.63 -0.62 -12.66
C GLY A 214 8.52 -0.64 -14.18
N ASP A 215 8.25 -1.80 -14.74
CA ASP A 215 8.23 -1.99 -16.20
C ASP A 215 6.84 -1.69 -16.83
N ARG A 216 5.86 -1.23 -16.03
CA ARG A 216 4.49 -1.08 -16.51
C ARG A 216 4.29 0.12 -17.41
N LYS A 217 3.88 -0.13 -18.65
CA LYS A 217 3.48 0.91 -19.59
C LYS A 217 2.07 1.39 -19.30
N ILE A 218 1.90 2.68 -19.02
CA ILE A 218 0.59 3.31 -18.87
C ILE A 218 0.07 3.69 -20.26
N ILE A 219 -0.99 3.04 -20.68
CA ILE A 219 -1.77 3.40 -21.87
C ILE A 219 -2.89 4.33 -21.41
N PHE A 220 -2.74 5.62 -21.67
CA PHE A 220 -3.72 6.62 -21.30
C PHE A 220 -4.41 7.20 -22.52
N ALA A 221 -5.73 7.26 -22.49
CA ALA A 221 -6.53 7.92 -23.49
C ALA A 221 -7.60 8.81 -22.83
N THR A 222 -7.92 9.93 -23.46
CA THR A 222 -9.00 10.80 -23.00
C THR A 222 -10.27 10.55 -23.80
N ILE A 223 -11.41 10.55 -23.11
CA ILE A 223 -12.75 10.40 -23.73
C ILE A 223 -13.50 11.70 -23.52
N ASP A 224 -13.81 12.38 -24.63
CA ASP A 224 -14.69 13.54 -24.62
C ASP A 224 -16.12 13.09 -24.32
N ALA A 225 -16.63 13.55 -23.21
CA ALA A 225 -17.93 13.17 -22.72
C ALA A 225 -19.05 14.12 -23.14
N GLY A 226 -18.71 15.35 -23.58
CA GLY A 226 -19.68 16.41 -23.79
C GLY A 226 -20.51 16.69 -22.52
N LYS A 227 -21.49 17.60 -22.61
CA LYS A 227 -22.38 17.98 -21.48
C LYS A 227 -23.50 16.97 -21.19
N SER A 228 -23.50 15.76 -21.76
CA SER A 228 -24.67 14.87 -21.79
C SER A 228 -24.37 13.48 -21.22
N PHE A 229 -25.44 12.77 -20.84
CA PHE A 229 -25.54 11.34 -20.46
C PHE A 229 -24.76 10.41 -21.44
N LYS A 230 -24.56 10.85 -22.68
CA LYS A 230 -23.85 10.14 -23.77
C LYS A 230 -22.41 9.73 -23.45
N LYS A 231 -21.78 10.32 -22.40
CA LYS A 231 -20.40 9.99 -22.02
C LYS A 231 -20.20 8.55 -21.58
N LEU A 232 -21.09 8.06 -20.73
CA LEU A 232 -21.00 6.70 -20.22
C LEU A 232 -21.44 5.67 -21.24
N GLU A 233 -22.29 6.06 -22.21
CA GLU A 233 -22.61 5.24 -23.37
C GLU A 233 -21.39 5.00 -24.27
N LYS A 234 -20.56 6.01 -24.50
CA LYS A 234 -19.29 5.84 -25.21
C LYS A 234 -18.38 4.83 -24.49
N ILE A 235 -18.30 4.91 -23.17
CA ILE A 235 -17.53 3.94 -22.36
C ILE A 235 -18.11 2.54 -22.49
N LYS A 236 -19.45 2.40 -22.39
CA LYS A 236 -20.13 1.11 -22.60
C LYS A 236 -19.79 0.51 -23.94
N ASN A 237 -19.84 1.30 -25.03
CA ASN A 237 -19.53 0.83 -26.38
C ASN A 237 -18.08 0.33 -26.48
N ILE A 238 -17.12 1.07 -25.88
CA ILE A 238 -15.72 0.65 -25.80
C ILE A 238 -15.59 -0.66 -24.98
N PHE A 239 -16.34 -0.79 -23.89
CA PHE A 239 -16.30 -1.99 -23.04
C PHE A 239 -16.83 -3.22 -23.78
N ILE A 240 -17.93 -3.05 -24.55
CA ILE A 240 -18.50 -4.11 -25.38
C ILE A 240 -17.51 -4.51 -26.48
N GLU A 241 -16.99 -3.53 -27.24
CA GLU A 241 -16.05 -3.76 -28.35
C GLU A 241 -14.77 -4.48 -27.87
N LYS A 242 -14.20 -4.04 -26.75
CA LYS A 242 -12.95 -4.57 -26.18
C LYS A 242 -13.16 -5.73 -25.22
N LYS A 243 -14.38 -6.21 -25.03
CA LYS A 243 -14.75 -7.28 -24.08
C LYS A 243 -14.27 -7.00 -22.65
N ILE A 244 -14.38 -5.73 -22.21
CA ILE A 244 -14.03 -5.30 -20.87
C ILE A 244 -15.24 -5.56 -19.97
N ASN A 245 -15.05 -6.39 -18.96
CA ASN A 245 -16.08 -6.72 -17.97
C ASN A 245 -15.68 -6.32 -16.55
N ARG A 246 -14.45 -5.87 -16.32
CA ARG A 246 -13.94 -5.50 -15.00
C ARG A 246 -13.26 -4.12 -15.04
N ALA A 247 -13.86 -3.15 -14.36
CA ALA A 247 -13.32 -1.79 -14.34
C ALA A 247 -13.56 -1.09 -13.00
N VAL A 248 -12.68 -0.16 -12.67
CA VAL A 248 -12.87 0.77 -11.57
C VAL A 248 -13.01 2.18 -12.12
N PHE A 249 -14.07 2.88 -11.69
CA PHE A 249 -14.34 4.27 -11.99
C PHE A 249 -13.99 5.12 -10.78
N PHE A 250 -13.06 6.04 -10.90
CA PHE A 250 -12.70 6.95 -9.82
C PHE A 250 -13.38 8.31 -9.94
N CYS A 251 -13.99 8.74 -8.84
CA CYS A 251 -14.58 10.07 -8.66
C CYS A 251 -13.89 10.81 -7.51
N ASN A 252 -13.90 12.14 -7.52
CA ASN A 252 -13.31 12.95 -6.45
C ASN A 252 -14.27 13.18 -5.27
N SER A 253 -15.56 12.89 -5.41
CA SER A 253 -16.56 13.08 -4.34
C SER A 253 -17.53 11.90 -4.24
N ARG A 254 -18.08 11.69 -3.03
CA ARG A 254 -19.11 10.68 -2.77
C ARG A 254 -20.38 10.93 -3.60
N LYS A 255 -20.81 12.19 -3.67
CA LYS A 255 -21.99 12.58 -4.46
C LYS A 255 -21.84 12.18 -5.93
N LYS A 256 -20.66 12.42 -6.52
CA LYS A 256 -20.36 12.02 -7.90
C LYS A 256 -20.33 10.50 -8.04
N THR A 257 -19.78 9.79 -7.05
CA THR A 257 -19.75 8.32 -7.02
C THR A 257 -21.16 7.74 -7.09
N THR A 258 -22.07 8.18 -6.25
CA THR A 258 -23.48 7.74 -6.26
C THR A 258 -24.17 8.07 -7.60
N GLN A 259 -23.95 9.29 -8.12
CA GLN A 259 -24.50 9.69 -9.42
C GLN A 259 -24.02 8.79 -10.56
N ILE A 260 -22.72 8.55 -10.65
CA ILE A 260 -22.14 7.70 -11.72
C ILE A 260 -22.60 6.25 -11.58
N THR A 261 -22.67 5.72 -10.36
CA THR A 261 -23.19 4.37 -10.10
C THR A 261 -24.61 4.20 -10.63
N LYS A 262 -25.50 5.16 -10.33
CA LYS A 262 -26.88 5.16 -10.84
C LYS A 262 -26.91 5.20 -12.38
N GLN A 263 -26.13 6.09 -12.99
CA GLN A 263 -26.06 6.22 -14.44
C GLN A 263 -25.54 4.94 -15.13
N LEU A 264 -24.52 4.27 -14.54
CA LEU A 264 -24.01 3.01 -15.07
C LEU A 264 -25.06 1.90 -15.00
N LYS A 265 -25.82 1.79 -13.90
CA LYS A 265 -26.93 0.83 -13.78
C LYS A 265 -27.99 1.03 -14.87
N GLU A 266 -28.40 2.27 -15.11
CA GLU A 266 -29.35 2.64 -16.16
C GLU A 266 -28.81 2.28 -17.55
N ILE A 267 -27.57 2.63 -17.87
CA ILE A 267 -26.95 2.42 -19.18
C ILE A 267 -26.71 0.94 -19.46
N PHE A 268 -26.22 0.18 -18.47
CA PHE A 268 -25.99 -1.26 -18.61
C PHE A 268 -27.29 -2.08 -18.43
N ARG A 269 -28.38 -1.44 -18.01
CA ARG A 269 -29.70 -2.05 -17.74
C ARG A 269 -29.60 -3.22 -16.76
N ARG A 270 -28.80 -3.06 -15.73
CA ARG A 270 -28.62 -4.06 -14.66
C ARG A 270 -28.18 -3.42 -13.37
N ASP A 271 -28.67 -3.97 -12.27
CA ASP A 271 -28.31 -3.53 -10.91
C ASP A 271 -27.14 -4.34 -10.32
N ASP A 272 -27.07 -5.63 -10.67
CA ASP A 272 -26.03 -6.51 -10.20
C ASP A 272 -24.73 -6.33 -11.00
N GLY A 273 -23.60 -6.50 -10.32
CA GLY A 273 -22.26 -6.29 -10.91
C GLY A 273 -21.82 -4.84 -10.99
N ILE A 274 -22.60 -3.86 -10.52
CA ILE A 274 -22.23 -2.44 -10.47
C ILE A 274 -22.28 -1.96 -9.04
N PHE A 275 -21.12 -1.62 -8.47
CA PHE A 275 -20.92 -1.35 -7.07
C PHE A 275 -20.49 0.09 -6.81
N GLU A 276 -20.86 0.61 -5.64
CA GLU A 276 -20.38 1.87 -5.10
C GLU A 276 -19.43 1.62 -3.93
N HIS A 277 -18.29 2.34 -3.87
CA HIS A 277 -17.30 2.16 -2.82
C HIS A 277 -16.73 3.49 -2.31
N HIS A 278 -17.04 3.85 -1.07
CA HIS A 278 -16.49 5.01 -0.37
C HIS A 278 -16.54 4.83 1.15
N SER A 279 -15.85 5.68 1.89
CA SER A 279 -15.65 5.55 3.34
C SER A 279 -16.93 5.60 4.19
N SER A 280 -18.05 6.17 3.68
CA SER A 280 -19.33 6.23 4.40
C SER A 280 -20.18 4.97 4.27
N ILE A 281 -19.84 4.05 3.38
CA ILE A 281 -20.49 2.75 3.27
C ILE A 281 -20.04 1.88 4.45
N ASN A 282 -20.98 1.11 5.01
CA ASN A 282 -20.70 0.17 6.09
C ASN A 282 -19.49 -0.73 5.73
N ALA A 283 -18.63 -0.99 6.72
CA ALA A 283 -17.39 -1.75 6.53
C ALA A 283 -17.62 -3.18 6.02
N GLU A 284 -18.69 -3.83 6.44
CA GLU A 284 -19.06 -5.18 6.01
C GLU A 284 -19.49 -5.20 4.54
N VAL A 285 -20.32 -4.22 4.13
CA VAL A 285 -20.75 -4.05 2.74
C VAL A 285 -19.54 -3.79 1.86
N ARG A 286 -18.59 -2.94 2.26
CA ARG A 286 -17.36 -2.69 1.52
C ARG A 286 -16.55 -3.98 1.31
N LYS A 287 -16.35 -4.76 2.39
CA LYS A 287 -15.66 -6.07 2.31
C LYS A 287 -16.33 -7.03 1.35
N ASN A 288 -17.67 -7.04 1.31
CA ASN A 288 -18.40 -7.88 0.37
C ASN A 288 -18.21 -7.42 -1.08
N ILE A 289 -18.20 -6.11 -1.33
CA ILE A 289 -17.89 -5.54 -2.66
C ILE A 289 -16.46 -5.92 -3.07
N GLU A 290 -15.48 -5.73 -2.19
CA GLU A 290 -14.07 -6.10 -2.43
C GLU A 290 -13.93 -7.58 -2.79
N LYS A 291 -14.59 -8.47 -2.03
CA LYS A 291 -14.61 -9.92 -2.33
C LYS A 291 -15.25 -10.24 -3.68
N ARG A 292 -16.34 -9.54 -4.04
CA ARG A 292 -17.00 -9.74 -5.35
C ARG A 292 -16.11 -9.24 -6.48
N MET A 293 -15.47 -8.09 -6.31
CA MET A 293 -14.50 -7.56 -7.25
C MET A 293 -13.27 -8.46 -7.40
N ALA A 294 -12.85 -9.16 -6.36
CA ALA A 294 -11.70 -10.08 -6.41
C ALA A 294 -11.99 -11.42 -7.11
N LYS A 295 -13.26 -11.82 -7.29
CA LYS A 295 -13.59 -13.05 -8.01
C LYS A 295 -13.22 -12.91 -9.50
N THR A 296 -12.68 -13.97 -10.06
CA THR A 296 -12.19 -14.01 -11.46
C THR A 296 -13.24 -14.55 -12.46
N ASP A 297 -14.51 -14.47 -12.12
CA ASP A 297 -15.59 -14.87 -13.04
C ASP A 297 -15.69 -13.90 -14.24
N LYS A 298 -16.32 -14.37 -15.31
CA LYS A 298 -16.52 -13.58 -16.54
C LYS A 298 -17.68 -12.58 -16.45
N GLU A 299 -18.27 -12.42 -15.28
CA GLU A 299 -19.38 -11.52 -15.07
C GLU A 299 -18.95 -10.06 -15.05
N LEU A 300 -19.86 -9.17 -15.44
CA LEU A 300 -19.61 -7.73 -15.38
C LEU A 300 -19.42 -7.29 -13.93
N SER A 301 -18.29 -6.66 -13.63
CA SER A 301 -17.94 -6.17 -12.31
C SER A 301 -17.35 -4.75 -12.43
N LEU A 302 -18.19 -3.76 -12.25
CA LEU A 302 -17.83 -2.34 -12.29
C LEU A 302 -17.92 -1.75 -10.89
N CYS A 303 -16.87 -1.09 -10.43
CA CYS A 303 -16.85 -0.43 -9.13
C CYS A 303 -16.64 1.07 -9.32
N VAL A 304 -17.53 1.89 -8.78
CA VAL A 304 -17.38 3.35 -8.74
C VAL A 304 -16.89 3.75 -7.35
N ALA A 305 -15.74 4.40 -7.27
CA ALA A 305 -15.08 4.64 -6.00
C ALA A 305 -14.53 6.05 -5.85
N THR A 306 -14.35 6.47 -4.61
CA THR A 306 -13.50 7.62 -4.24
C THR A 306 -12.06 7.15 -3.95
N SER A 307 -11.25 7.98 -3.33
CA SER A 307 -9.90 7.63 -2.86
C SER A 307 -9.83 6.40 -1.92
N SER A 308 -10.97 5.89 -1.46
CA SER A 308 -11.01 4.69 -0.63
C SER A 308 -10.42 3.44 -1.29
N LEU A 309 -10.38 3.38 -2.63
CA LEU A 309 -9.73 2.31 -3.39
C LEU A 309 -8.33 2.73 -3.95
N GLU A 310 -7.83 3.93 -3.68
CA GLU A 310 -6.45 4.31 -4.00
C GLU A 310 -5.44 3.54 -3.15
N ILE A 311 -5.85 3.20 -1.92
CA ILE A 311 -5.02 2.48 -0.96
C ILE A 311 -5.10 0.98 -1.23
N GLY A 312 -3.97 0.30 -1.20
CA GLY A 312 -3.59 -1.08 -1.54
C GLY A 312 -4.53 -2.26 -1.29
N ILE A 313 -5.84 -2.08 -1.20
CA ILE A 313 -6.81 -3.17 -1.06
C ILE A 313 -6.81 -4.04 -2.32
N ASP A 314 -6.78 -5.35 -2.14
CA ASP A 314 -6.89 -6.28 -3.26
C ASP A 314 -8.32 -6.41 -3.76
N ILE A 315 -8.54 -5.89 -4.97
CA ILE A 315 -9.83 -5.96 -5.69
C ILE A 315 -9.74 -6.84 -6.93
N GLY A 316 -8.71 -7.69 -7.00
CA GLY A 316 -8.46 -8.57 -8.13
C GLY A 316 -7.92 -7.87 -9.38
N ASP A 317 -7.97 -8.57 -10.50
CA ASP A 317 -7.45 -8.07 -11.78
C ASP A 317 -8.45 -7.13 -12.45
N ILE A 318 -8.13 -5.84 -12.49
CA ILE A 318 -8.94 -4.78 -13.09
C ILE A 318 -8.41 -4.48 -14.49
N GLN A 319 -9.20 -4.76 -15.52
CA GLN A 319 -8.80 -4.58 -16.91
C GLN A 319 -8.61 -3.11 -17.29
N VAL A 320 -9.43 -2.21 -16.73
CA VAL A 320 -9.44 -0.78 -17.08
C VAL A 320 -9.74 0.09 -15.86
N VAL A 321 -8.99 1.17 -15.73
CA VAL A 321 -9.27 2.26 -14.80
C VAL A 321 -9.91 3.41 -15.57
N VAL A 322 -11.01 3.96 -15.05
CA VAL A 322 -11.69 5.13 -15.62
C VAL A 322 -11.66 6.26 -14.59
N LEU A 323 -11.09 7.38 -14.96
CA LEU A 323 -11.06 8.60 -14.17
C LEU A 323 -12.17 9.53 -14.65
N ILE A 324 -13.20 9.70 -13.83
CA ILE A 324 -14.37 10.54 -14.19
C ILE A 324 -14.05 12.03 -14.12
N GLU A 325 -13.06 12.37 -13.34
CA GLU A 325 -12.52 13.72 -13.14
C GLU A 325 -11.01 13.63 -12.97
N PRO A 326 -10.24 14.67 -13.30
CA PRO A 326 -8.82 14.72 -12.97
C PRO A 326 -8.63 14.54 -11.46
N PRO A 327 -7.73 13.67 -11.02
CA PRO A 327 -7.37 13.58 -9.60
C PRO A 327 -6.80 14.90 -9.09
N LEU A 328 -6.86 15.13 -7.78
CA LEU A 328 -6.34 16.35 -7.16
C LEU A 328 -4.80 16.42 -7.17
N THR A 329 -4.13 15.28 -7.25
CA THR A 329 -2.66 15.17 -7.17
C THR A 329 -2.15 14.12 -8.15
N ILE A 330 -0.89 14.25 -8.58
CA ILE A 330 -0.22 13.26 -9.43
C ILE A 330 -0.02 11.95 -8.66
N SER A 331 0.25 12.03 -7.36
CA SER A 331 0.32 10.86 -6.49
C SER A 331 -1.00 10.07 -6.50
N SER A 332 -2.14 10.75 -6.37
CA SER A 332 -3.48 10.12 -6.49
C SER A 332 -3.70 9.52 -7.88
N LEU A 333 -3.29 10.22 -8.95
CA LEU A 333 -3.34 9.70 -10.33
C LEU A 333 -2.62 8.37 -10.45
N LEU A 334 -1.37 8.30 -10.00
CA LEU A 334 -0.54 7.09 -10.08
C LEU A 334 -1.12 5.93 -9.27
N GLN A 335 -1.68 6.23 -8.10
CA GLN A 335 -2.32 5.22 -7.23
C GLN A 335 -3.60 4.66 -7.86
N ARG A 336 -4.44 5.52 -8.47
CA ARG A 336 -5.65 5.09 -9.20
C ARG A 336 -5.29 4.23 -10.40
N ILE A 337 -4.35 4.68 -11.23
CA ILE A 337 -3.87 3.92 -12.40
C ILE A 337 -3.26 2.60 -11.96
N GLY A 338 -2.52 2.58 -10.85
CA GLY A 338 -1.90 1.38 -10.28
C GLY A 338 -2.90 0.31 -9.80
N ARG A 339 -4.21 0.57 -9.82
CA ARG A 339 -5.26 -0.44 -9.58
C ARG A 339 -5.58 -1.28 -10.80
N GLY A 340 -5.21 -0.81 -11.99
CA GLY A 340 -5.45 -1.54 -13.23
C GLY A 340 -4.43 -2.64 -13.49
N ASN A 341 -4.89 -3.68 -14.16
CA ASN A 341 -4.20 -4.81 -14.76
C ASN A 341 -2.90 -5.24 -14.06
N ARG A 342 -3.00 -6.13 -13.08
CA ARG A 342 -1.86 -6.63 -12.30
C ARG A 342 -1.10 -7.76 -12.99
N THR A 343 -1.71 -8.38 -14.01
CA THR A 343 -1.20 -9.57 -14.69
C THR A 343 -0.42 -9.26 -15.97
N THR A 344 -0.51 -8.04 -16.50
CA THR A 344 0.22 -7.64 -17.71
C THR A 344 1.10 -6.41 -17.49
N ASP A 345 2.06 -6.22 -18.40
CA ASP A 345 3.00 -5.07 -18.40
C ASP A 345 2.32 -3.74 -18.80
N LYS A 346 1.01 -3.76 -19.06
CA LYS A 346 0.28 -2.59 -19.55
C LYS A 346 -0.94 -2.31 -18.67
N THR A 347 -1.08 -1.09 -18.20
CA THR A 347 -2.29 -0.61 -17.54
C THR A 347 -3.05 0.32 -18.46
N THR A 348 -4.31 -0.02 -18.78
CA THR A 348 -5.19 0.85 -19.57
C THR A 348 -5.97 1.78 -18.66
N CYS A 349 -5.91 3.07 -18.93
CA CYS A 349 -6.62 4.09 -18.18
C CYS A 349 -7.32 5.07 -19.12
N PHE A 350 -8.57 5.40 -18.82
CA PHE A 350 -9.34 6.43 -19.53
C PHE A 350 -9.59 7.63 -18.62
N GLY A 351 -9.23 8.82 -19.09
CA GLY A 351 -9.63 10.09 -18.48
C GLY A 351 -10.89 10.61 -19.18
N VAL A 352 -11.97 10.76 -18.44
CA VAL A 352 -13.24 11.28 -18.96
C VAL A 352 -13.34 12.76 -18.64
N PHE A 353 -13.58 13.60 -19.63
CA PHE A 353 -13.69 15.05 -19.40
C PHE A 353 -15.01 15.59 -19.95
N GLU A 354 -15.59 16.57 -19.23
CA GLU A 354 -16.81 17.28 -19.59
C GLU A 354 -16.53 18.66 -20.13
N ILE A 355 -15.40 19.24 -19.71
CA ILE A 355 -14.94 20.56 -20.15
C ILE A 355 -13.54 20.47 -20.75
N PRO A 356 -13.20 21.27 -21.75
CA PRO A 356 -11.89 21.25 -22.40
C PRO A 356 -10.72 21.44 -21.43
N GLY A 357 -10.92 22.21 -20.35
CA GLY A 357 -9.92 22.42 -19.31
C GLY A 357 -9.47 21.12 -18.63
N ASP A 358 -10.37 20.19 -18.35
CA ASP A 358 -10.04 18.92 -17.72
C ASP A 358 -9.14 18.05 -18.61
N LYS A 359 -9.33 18.11 -19.95
CA LYS A 359 -8.45 17.42 -20.91
C LYS A 359 -7.00 17.91 -20.77
N LYS A 360 -6.82 19.24 -20.67
CA LYS A 360 -5.50 19.84 -20.47
C LYS A 360 -4.88 19.37 -19.17
N VAL A 361 -5.64 19.40 -18.06
CA VAL A 361 -5.19 18.94 -16.75
C VAL A 361 -4.77 17.47 -16.81
N PHE A 362 -5.56 16.57 -17.41
CA PHE A 362 -5.18 15.16 -17.59
C PHE A 362 -3.88 15.01 -18.36
N THR A 363 -3.71 15.76 -19.45
CA THR A 363 -2.52 15.67 -20.29
C THR A 363 -1.27 16.13 -19.52
N GLU A 364 -1.35 17.24 -18.80
CA GLU A 364 -0.27 17.77 -17.97
C GLU A 364 0.07 16.80 -16.83
N MET A 365 -0.92 16.26 -16.12
CA MET A 365 -0.71 15.30 -15.04
C MET A 365 -0.05 14.00 -15.52
N ILE A 366 -0.43 13.49 -16.69
CA ILE A 366 0.18 12.28 -17.26
C ILE A 366 1.62 12.55 -17.70
N ASP A 367 1.88 13.72 -18.28
CA ASP A 367 3.24 14.13 -18.66
C ASP A 367 4.13 14.28 -17.41
N ASP A 368 3.62 14.94 -16.39
CA ASP A 368 4.31 15.08 -15.12
C ASP A 368 4.59 13.73 -14.45
N ALA A 369 3.60 12.83 -14.45
CA ALA A 369 3.76 11.48 -13.93
C ALA A 369 4.84 10.68 -14.67
N ARG A 370 4.86 10.75 -16.02
CA ARG A 370 5.88 10.07 -16.85
C ARG A 370 7.29 10.62 -16.61
N ASN A 371 7.40 11.93 -16.32
CA ASN A 371 8.67 12.60 -16.05
C ASN A 371 9.06 12.56 -14.55
N GLY A 372 8.30 11.85 -13.70
CA GLY A 372 8.56 11.76 -12.27
C GLY A 372 8.37 13.08 -11.52
N ARG A 373 7.70 14.05 -12.12
CA ARG A 373 7.38 15.36 -11.50
C ARG A 373 6.15 15.19 -10.61
N ILE A 374 6.36 15.15 -9.31
CA ILE A 374 5.31 14.99 -8.29
C ILE A 374 5.19 16.28 -7.49
N GLU A 375 4.04 16.51 -6.89
CA GLU A 375 3.77 17.66 -6.05
C GLU A 375 4.75 17.77 -4.88
N ASN A 376 5.16 18.98 -4.57
CA ASN A 376 5.88 19.29 -3.35
C ASN A 376 4.90 19.82 -2.32
N ILE A 377 4.33 18.95 -1.51
CA ILE A 377 3.45 19.35 -0.42
C ILE A 377 4.31 19.98 0.68
N LYS A 378 4.18 21.30 0.86
CA LYS A 378 4.76 21.99 2.00
C LYS A 378 3.89 21.67 3.23
N TYR A 379 4.40 20.83 4.10
CA TYR A 379 3.78 20.53 5.38
C TYR A 379 4.53 21.23 6.51
N LYS A 380 3.80 21.86 7.42
CA LYS A 380 4.32 22.41 8.67
C LYS A 380 3.86 21.50 9.81
N SER A 381 4.80 21.05 10.63
CA SER A 381 4.52 20.16 11.77
C SER A 381 3.46 20.74 12.71
N ASP A 382 2.57 19.89 13.18
CA ASP A 382 1.48 20.24 14.07
C ASP A 382 1.93 20.09 15.52
N ILE A 383 1.95 21.20 16.26
CA ILE A 383 2.34 21.25 17.68
C ILE A 383 1.40 20.38 18.55
N SER A 384 0.14 20.22 18.17
CA SER A 384 -0.81 19.38 18.92
C SER A 384 -0.34 17.92 19.03
N VAL A 385 0.34 17.42 17.98
CA VAL A 385 0.92 16.07 18.00
C VAL A 385 2.05 15.98 19.03
N ALA A 386 2.91 17.01 19.13
CA ALA A 386 3.98 17.04 20.14
C ALA A 386 3.40 17.01 21.56
N VAL A 387 2.35 17.80 21.83
CA VAL A 387 1.66 17.79 23.13
C VAL A 387 1.07 16.42 23.45
N GLN A 388 0.37 15.81 22.48
CA GLN A 388 -0.19 14.47 22.63
C GLN A 388 0.88 13.43 22.93
N GLN A 389 2.03 13.49 22.25
CA GLN A 389 3.13 12.54 22.43
C GLN A 389 3.87 12.75 23.77
N ILE A 390 3.99 13.98 24.25
CA ILE A 390 4.52 14.26 25.61
C ILE A 390 3.60 13.64 26.67
N LEU A 391 2.28 13.83 26.55
CA LEU A 391 1.32 13.19 27.44
C LEU A 391 1.41 11.66 27.35
N SER A 392 1.54 11.11 26.16
CA SER A 392 1.70 9.66 25.97
C SER A 392 2.96 9.11 26.67
N LEU A 393 4.08 9.84 26.65
CA LEU A 393 5.32 9.49 27.35
C LEU A 393 5.16 9.46 28.89
N THR A 394 4.27 10.25 29.47
CA THR A 394 4.02 10.22 30.92
C THR A 394 3.34 8.93 31.38
N PHE A 395 2.69 8.22 30.47
CA PHE A 395 2.07 6.91 30.72
C PHE A 395 3.00 5.71 30.46
N GLU A 396 4.16 5.92 29.82
CA GLU A 396 5.19 4.88 29.63
C GLU A 396 5.95 4.72 30.95
N LYS A 397 5.50 3.80 31.80
CA LYS A 397 6.20 3.46 33.06
C LYS A 397 6.87 2.10 32.96
#